data_5732b7743403400ed363ca6353a0742c
#
_entry.id   5732b7743403400ed363ca6353a0742c
#
_cell.length_a   1.000
_cell.length_b   1.000
_cell.length_c   1.000
_cell.angle_alpha   90.00
_cell.angle_beta   90.00
_cell.angle_gamma   90.00
#
_symmetry.space_group_name_H-M   'P 1'
#
loop_
_entity.id
_entity.type
_entity.pdbx_description
1 polymer ?
#
loop_
_entity_poly.entity_id
_entity_poly.type
_entity_poly.pdbx_seq_one_letter_code
_entity_poly.pdbx_strand_id
1 'polypeptide(L)'
;MVIIRLARSGAKKNPYYFITVADERRPRDGKFIERLGFFNPSASGQEERLRLDLDKLNEWVSKGAQVSDRVQTLVKEANLSPEELQAKLDAKKAKADAKKAAIDARLAKEAEEKAAEEAAAKAEEEAPAEEVVAEEAPAEEEAPAEEVVAEEAPAEEEAPAE
;
A
#
# COMPACT_ATOMS: atom_id res chain seq x y z
N MET A 1 -32.38 -17.18 -4.56
CA MET A 1 -31.51 -18.19 -3.96
C MET A 1 -30.80 -17.55 -2.77
N VAL A 2 -30.60 -18.29 -1.66
CA VAL A 2 -29.96 -17.75 -0.46
C VAL A 2 -28.47 -18.02 -0.54
N ILE A 3 -27.64 -17.00 -0.29
CA ILE A 3 -26.19 -17.10 -0.32
C ILE A 3 -25.58 -16.55 0.97
N ILE A 4 -24.56 -17.24 1.47
CA ILE A 4 -23.73 -16.79 2.59
C ILE A 4 -22.49 -16.11 2.02
N ARG A 5 -22.37 -14.81 2.26
CA ARG A 5 -21.32 -13.98 1.67
C ARG A 5 -20.81 -12.92 2.62
N LEU A 6 -19.70 -12.26 2.22
CA LEU A 6 -19.15 -11.13 2.94
C LEU A 6 -19.83 -9.83 2.49
N ALA A 7 -20.39 -9.08 3.44
CA ALA A 7 -20.79 -7.69 3.28
C ALA A 7 -19.69 -6.78 3.80
N ARG A 8 -19.29 -5.76 3.03
CA ARG A 8 -18.24 -4.83 3.41
C ARG A 8 -18.79 -3.71 4.27
N SER A 9 -18.07 -3.38 5.32
CA SER A 9 -18.29 -2.23 6.19
C SER A 9 -16.95 -1.56 6.50
N GLY A 10 -16.97 -0.51 7.33
CA GLY A 10 -15.76 0.22 7.72
C GLY A 10 -15.31 1.26 6.70
N ALA A 11 -14.20 1.92 7.01
CA ALA A 11 -13.64 3.01 6.22
C ALA A 11 -12.95 2.50 4.94
N LYS A 12 -12.64 3.44 4.01
CA LYS A 12 -12.00 3.16 2.72
C LYS A 12 -10.65 2.42 2.88
N LYS A 13 -9.84 2.82 3.86
CA LYS A 13 -8.50 2.25 4.12
C LYS A 13 -8.49 1.18 5.22
N ASN A 14 -9.58 1.05 6.01
CA ASN A 14 -9.72 0.05 7.07
C ASN A 14 -11.01 -0.74 6.85
N PRO A 15 -11.03 -1.72 5.94
CA PRO A 15 -12.20 -2.51 5.64
C PRO A 15 -12.50 -3.50 6.75
N TYR A 16 -13.78 -3.67 7.05
CA TYR A 16 -14.32 -4.64 7.96
C TYR A 16 -15.43 -5.41 7.26
N TYR A 17 -15.55 -6.70 7.50
CA TYR A 17 -16.51 -7.54 6.79
C TYR A 17 -17.42 -8.27 7.75
N PHE A 18 -18.71 -8.28 7.42
CA PHE A 18 -19.69 -9.12 8.09
C PHE A 18 -19.97 -10.35 7.24
N ILE A 19 -20.05 -11.51 7.89
CA ILE A 19 -20.50 -12.76 7.26
C ILE A 19 -22.02 -12.77 7.38
N THR A 20 -22.73 -12.68 6.26
CA THR A 20 -24.16 -12.50 6.21
C THR A 20 -24.84 -13.50 5.29
N VAL A 21 -26.04 -13.88 5.69
CA VAL A 21 -26.97 -14.65 4.87
C VAL A 21 -27.88 -13.67 4.14
N ALA A 22 -27.90 -13.71 2.83
CA ALA A 22 -28.67 -12.78 2.01
C ALA A 22 -29.24 -13.45 0.78
N ASP A 23 -30.25 -12.83 0.17
CA ASP A 23 -30.70 -13.22 -1.17
C ASP A 23 -29.63 -12.81 -2.20
N GLU A 24 -29.33 -13.70 -3.12
CA GLU A 24 -28.36 -13.50 -4.21
C GLU A 24 -28.64 -12.23 -5.02
N ARG A 25 -29.91 -11.92 -5.26
CA ARG A 25 -30.35 -10.75 -6.03
C ARG A 25 -30.11 -9.41 -5.34
N ARG A 26 -29.82 -9.42 -4.03
CA ARG A 26 -29.60 -8.20 -3.25
C ARG A 26 -28.17 -7.70 -3.45
N PRO A 27 -27.94 -6.37 -3.41
CA PRO A 27 -26.59 -5.83 -3.44
C PRO A 27 -25.78 -6.35 -2.25
N ARG A 28 -24.44 -6.40 -2.42
CA ARG A 28 -23.51 -6.97 -1.44
C ARG A 28 -23.67 -6.41 -0.03
N ASP A 29 -23.79 -5.09 0.08
CA ASP A 29 -23.84 -4.35 1.35
C ASP A 29 -25.28 -3.94 1.71
N GLY A 30 -26.29 -4.52 1.03
CA GLY A 30 -27.69 -4.22 1.22
C GLY A 30 -28.33 -5.04 2.34
N LYS A 31 -29.68 -5.15 2.26
CA LYS A 31 -30.47 -5.90 3.24
C LYS A 31 -30.07 -7.38 3.24
N PHE A 32 -29.80 -7.90 4.41
CA PHE A 32 -29.50 -9.31 4.67
C PHE A 32 -30.58 -9.93 5.58
N ILE A 33 -30.62 -11.25 5.65
CA ILE A 33 -31.55 -12.03 6.47
C ILE A 33 -30.99 -12.17 7.88
N GLU A 34 -29.76 -12.66 7.99
CA GLU A 34 -29.11 -12.91 9.27
C GLU A 34 -27.61 -12.63 9.16
N ARG A 35 -26.99 -12.25 10.29
CA ARG A 35 -25.55 -12.07 10.42
C ARG A 35 -24.97 -13.22 11.23
N LEU A 36 -24.03 -13.96 10.65
CA LEU A 36 -23.38 -15.13 11.25
C LEU A 36 -22.08 -14.78 11.98
N GLY A 37 -21.48 -13.65 11.64
CA GLY A 37 -20.22 -13.27 12.25
C GLY A 37 -19.54 -12.10 11.57
N PHE A 38 -18.24 -11.96 11.84
CA PHE A 38 -17.43 -10.91 11.20
C PHE A 38 -16.02 -11.40 10.88
N PHE A 39 -15.37 -10.67 9.98
CA PHE A 39 -13.99 -10.87 9.59
C PHE A 39 -13.27 -9.52 9.50
N ASN A 40 -12.21 -9.36 10.27
CA ASN A 40 -11.33 -8.19 10.24
C ASN A 40 -9.97 -8.58 9.60
N PRO A 41 -9.70 -8.18 8.33
CA PRO A 41 -8.44 -8.51 7.67
C PRO A 41 -7.25 -7.73 8.24
N SER A 42 -7.50 -6.58 8.86
CA SER A 42 -6.48 -5.67 9.41
C SER A 42 -6.26 -5.86 10.92
N ALA A 43 -6.87 -6.89 11.51
CA ALA A 43 -6.70 -7.18 12.92
C ALA A 43 -5.23 -7.35 13.28
N SER A 44 -4.79 -6.65 14.32
CA SER A 44 -3.43 -6.68 14.84
C SER A 44 -3.43 -6.81 16.37
N GLY A 45 -2.40 -7.43 16.90
CA GLY A 45 -2.28 -7.63 18.34
C GLY A 45 -3.37 -8.54 18.91
N GLN A 46 -4.12 -8.04 19.89
CA GLN A 46 -5.16 -8.80 20.61
C GLN A 46 -6.57 -8.68 19.96
N GLU A 47 -6.68 -8.05 18.80
CA GLU A 47 -7.98 -7.93 18.13
C GLU A 47 -8.45 -9.27 17.55
N GLU A 48 -9.72 -9.58 17.73
CA GLU A 48 -10.33 -10.75 17.09
C GLU A 48 -10.38 -10.55 15.57
N ARG A 49 -9.70 -11.43 14.83
CA ARG A 49 -9.68 -11.41 13.39
C ARG A 49 -10.93 -12.02 12.76
N LEU A 50 -11.40 -13.12 13.34
CA LEU A 50 -12.52 -13.89 12.79
C LEU A 50 -13.39 -14.39 13.93
N ARG A 51 -14.68 -14.07 13.87
CA ARG A 51 -15.70 -14.64 14.72
C ARG A 51 -16.82 -15.16 13.84
N LEU A 52 -17.11 -16.45 13.92
CA LEU A 52 -18.09 -17.13 13.10
C LEU A 52 -18.89 -18.11 13.94
N ASP A 53 -20.18 -18.01 13.86
CA ASP A 53 -21.13 -18.97 14.43
C ASP A 53 -21.29 -20.14 13.45
N LEU A 54 -20.60 -21.25 13.75
CA LEU A 54 -20.59 -22.44 12.89
C LEU A 54 -21.92 -23.19 12.93
N ASP A 55 -22.62 -23.16 14.06
CA ASP A 55 -23.88 -23.87 14.23
C ASP A 55 -24.96 -23.25 13.32
N LYS A 56 -25.08 -21.94 13.36
CA LYS A 56 -25.99 -21.21 12.46
C LYS A 56 -25.61 -21.34 10.99
N LEU A 57 -24.31 -21.35 10.69
CA LEU A 57 -23.84 -21.56 9.33
C LEU A 57 -24.29 -22.92 8.82
N ASN A 58 -24.12 -23.98 9.61
CA ASN A 58 -24.51 -25.34 9.24
C ASN A 58 -26.05 -25.47 9.08
N GLU A 59 -26.83 -24.78 9.92
CA GLU A 59 -28.28 -24.72 9.76
C GLU A 59 -28.70 -24.11 8.42
N TRP A 60 -28.06 -23.01 8.02
CA TRP A 60 -28.35 -22.38 6.73
C TRP A 60 -27.93 -23.22 5.54
N VAL A 61 -26.78 -23.92 5.65
CA VAL A 61 -26.33 -24.87 4.63
C VAL A 61 -27.33 -26.04 4.49
N SER A 62 -27.82 -26.57 5.60
CA SER A 62 -28.85 -27.64 5.58
C SER A 62 -30.18 -27.17 4.99
N LYS A 63 -30.51 -25.88 5.13
CA LYS A 63 -31.66 -25.22 4.47
C LYS A 63 -31.42 -24.93 2.98
N GLY A 64 -30.24 -25.27 2.43
CA GLY A 64 -29.89 -25.10 1.03
C GLY A 64 -29.24 -23.76 0.68
N ALA A 65 -28.71 -23.02 1.64
CA ALA A 65 -27.94 -21.80 1.36
C ALA A 65 -26.59 -22.14 0.72
N GLN A 66 -26.21 -21.40 -0.32
CA GLN A 66 -24.89 -21.54 -0.95
C GLN A 66 -23.85 -20.72 -0.18
N VAL A 67 -22.66 -21.30 0.01
CA VAL A 67 -21.55 -20.63 0.67
C VAL A 67 -20.59 -20.13 -0.39
N SER A 68 -20.26 -18.84 -0.37
CA SER A 68 -19.26 -18.27 -1.29
C SER A 68 -17.84 -18.78 -0.97
N ASP A 69 -16.97 -18.89 -1.97
CA ASP A 69 -15.61 -19.44 -1.86
C ASP A 69 -14.78 -18.76 -0.74
N ARG A 70 -14.93 -17.46 -0.61
CA ARG A 70 -14.23 -16.72 0.44
C ARG A 70 -14.71 -17.11 1.84
N VAL A 71 -16.01 -17.30 2.02
CA VAL A 71 -16.55 -17.76 3.32
C VAL A 71 -16.14 -19.20 3.59
N GLN A 72 -16.09 -20.09 2.59
CA GLN A 72 -15.56 -21.45 2.77
C GLN A 72 -14.11 -21.44 3.29
N THR A 73 -13.29 -20.54 2.76
CA THR A 73 -11.91 -20.36 3.26
C THR A 73 -11.89 -19.91 4.73
N LEU A 74 -12.76 -18.98 5.11
CA LEU A 74 -12.87 -18.50 6.49
C LEU A 74 -13.41 -19.58 7.45
N VAL A 75 -14.34 -20.43 6.99
CA VAL A 75 -14.83 -21.58 7.77
C VAL A 75 -13.67 -22.57 8.03
N LYS A 76 -12.83 -22.82 7.03
CA LYS A 76 -11.63 -23.64 7.22
C LYS A 76 -10.65 -22.98 8.21
N GLU A 77 -10.49 -21.66 8.16
CA GLU A 77 -9.68 -20.91 9.11
C GLU A 77 -10.27 -20.99 10.55
N ALA A 78 -11.59 -20.87 10.70
CA ALA A 78 -12.28 -20.95 11.99
C ALA A 78 -12.17 -22.34 12.65
N ASN A 79 -12.07 -23.40 11.88
CA ASN A 79 -11.91 -24.77 12.36
C ASN A 79 -10.44 -25.13 12.71
N LEU A 80 -9.47 -24.26 12.40
CA LEU A 80 -8.07 -24.43 12.76
C LEU A 80 -7.84 -24.01 14.21
N SER A 81 -6.90 -24.67 14.89
CA SER A 81 -6.46 -24.21 16.22
C SER A 81 -5.83 -22.81 16.14
N PRO A 82 -5.90 -22.01 17.21
CA PRO A 82 -5.30 -20.68 17.23
C PRO A 82 -3.78 -20.70 16.96
N GLU A 83 -3.08 -21.76 17.37
CA GLU A 83 -1.65 -21.94 17.10
C GLU A 83 -1.36 -22.18 15.62
N GLU A 84 -2.15 -23.01 14.95
CA GLU A 84 -2.00 -23.27 13.51
C GLU A 84 -2.36 -22.04 12.67
N LEU A 85 -3.32 -21.21 13.14
CA LEU A 85 -3.65 -19.94 12.52
C LEU A 85 -2.48 -18.96 12.60
N GLN A 86 -1.86 -18.83 13.77
CA GLN A 86 -0.70 -17.97 13.96
C GLN A 86 0.46 -18.43 13.10
N ALA A 87 0.79 -19.72 13.10
CA ALA A 87 1.85 -20.27 12.27
C ALA A 87 1.64 -20.01 10.77
N LYS A 88 0.39 -20.12 10.29
CA LYS A 88 0.04 -19.78 8.88
C LYS A 88 0.16 -18.28 8.58
N LEU A 89 -0.22 -17.43 9.52
CA LEU A 89 -0.08 -15.98 9.38
C LEU A 89 1.38 -15.55 9.34
N ASP A 90 2.21 -16.13 10.21
CA ASP A 90 3.64 -15.83 10.28
C ASP A 90 4.37 -16.34 9.03
N ALA A 91 4.05 -17.55 8.58
CA ALA A 91 4.56 -18.07 7.30
C ALA A 91 4.15 -17.21 6.09
N LYS A 92 2.93 -16.65 6.10
CA LYS A 92 2.47 -15.75 5.05
C LYS A 92 3.18 -14.38 5.11
N LYS A 93 3.39 -13.84 6.31
CA LYS A 93 4.16 -12.62 6.50
C LYS A 93 5.60 -12.79 6.04
N ALA A 94 6.27 -13.86 6.48
CA ALA A 94 7.64 -14.15 6.06
C ALA A 94 7.79 -14.26 4.53
N LYS A 95 6.83 -14.90 3.85
CA LYS A 95 6.81 -14.94 2.38
C LYS A 95 6.58 -13.58 1.73
N ALA A 96 5.74 -12.73 2.33
CA ALA A 96 5.48 -11.39 1.82
C ALA A 96 6.72 -10.49 2.00
N ASP A 97 7.38 -10.57 3.15
CA ASP A 97 8.57 -9.81 3.47
C ASP A 97 9.76 -10.25 2.59
N ALA A 98 9.93 -11.56 2.38
CA ALA A 98 10.92 -12.10 1.47
C ALA A 98 10.69 -11.64 0.01
N LYS A 99 9.42 -11.61 -0.43
CA LYS A 99 9.07 -11.10 -1.76
C LYS A 99 9.34 -9.60 -1.88
N LYS A 100 9.04 -8.83 -0.85
CA LYS A 100 9.31 -7.39 -0.81
C LYS A 100 10.81 -7.13 -0.86
N ALA A 101 11.60 -7.81 -0.03
CA ALA A 101 13.05 -7.70 -0.03
C ALA A 101 13.67 -8.06 -1.40
N ALA A 102 13.14 -9.08 -2.08
CA ALA A 102 13.61 -9.45 -3.42
C ALA A 102 13.28 -8.38 -4.48
N ILE A 103 12.12 -7.70 -4.36
CA ILE A 103 11.76 -6.59 -5.25
C ILE A 103 12.65 -5.38 -4.97
N ASP A 104 12.85 -5.03 -3.70
CA ASP A 104 13.68 -3.91 -3.29
C ASP A 104 15.15 -4.12 -3.73
N ALA A 105 15.68 -5.34 -3.59
CA ALA A 105 17.02 -5.69 -4.07
C ALA A 105 17.15 -5.61 -5.59
N ARG A 106 16.07 -5.96 -6.34
CA ARG A 106 16.07 -5.82 -7.80
C ARG A 106 16.05 -4.36 -8.24
N LEU A 107 15.23 -3.54 -7.57
CA LEU A 107 15.15 -2.11 -7.84
C LEU A 107 16.48 -1.39 -7.51
N ALA A 108 17.15 -1.80 -6.41
CA ALA A 108 18.45 -1.26 -6.05
C ALA A 108 19.51 -1.57 -7.11
N LYS A 109 19.54 -2.82 -7.63
CA LYS A 109 20.45 -3.19 -8.72
C LYS A 109 20.16 -2.42 -10.01
N GLU A 110 18.91 -2.26 -10.38
CA GLU A 110 18.51 -1.51 -11.57
C GLU A 110 18.85 -0.02 -11.45
N ALA A 111 18.74 0.54 -10.25
CA ALA A 111 19.15 1.92 -9.98
C ALA A 111 20.68 2.10 -10.05
N GLU A 112 21.43 1.13 -9.54
CA GLU A 112 22.90 1.12 -9.60
C GLU A 112 23.41 0.98 -11.04
N GLU A 113 22.78 0.11 -11.84
CA GLU A 113 23.09 -0.08 -13.25
C GLU A 113 22.82 1.18 -14.08
N LYS A 114 21.67 1.84 -13.85
CA LYS A 114 21.37 3.14 -14.48
C LYS A 114 22.31 4.26 -14.07
N ALA A 115 22.70 4.30 -12.80
CA ALA A 115 23.67 5.28 -12.32
C ALA A 115 25.05 5.06 -12.93
N ALA A 116 25.46 3.80 -13.11
CA ALA A 116 26.71 3.45 -13.77
C ALA A 116 26.69 3.80 -15.28
N GLU A 117 25.56 3.58 -15.96
CA GLU A 117 25.37 3.94 -17.37
C GLU A 117 25.39 5.48 -17.57
N GLU A 118 24.72 6.23 -16.65
CA GLU A 118 24.73 7.69 -16.69
C GLU A 118 26.13 8.27 -16.39
N ALA A 119 26.87 7.65 -15.48
CA ALA A 119 28.26 8.02 -15.20
C ALA A 119 29.21 7.73 -16.38
N ALA A 120 28.98 6.61 -17.07
CA ALA A 120 29.74 6.25 -18.26
C ALA A 120 29.46 7.20 -19.44
N ALA A 121 28.19 7.58 -19.65
CA ALA A 121 27.78 8.54 -20.66
C ALA A 121 28.34 9.94 -20.40
N LYS A 122 28.40 10.37 -19.14
CA LYS A 122 29.06 11.65 -18.77
C LYS A 122 30.59 11.63 -18.97
N ALA A 123 31.23 10.50 -18.73
CA ALA A 123 32.67 10.35 -18.95
C ALA A 123 33.01 10.37 -20.45
N GLU A 124 32.10 9.95 -21.33
CA GLU A 124 32.30 9.96 -22.78
C GLU A 124 32.02 11.37 -23.40
N GLU A 125 31.20 12.19 -22.74
CA GLU A 125 30.90 13.59 -23.17
C GLU A 125 31.99 14.57 -22.71
N GLU A 126 32.78 14.23 -21.66
CA GLU A 126 33.86 15.08 -21.13
C GLU A 126 35.23 14.81 -21.79
N ALA A 127 35.31 13.88 -22.75
CA ALA A 127 36.58 13.45 -23.36
C ALA A 127 37.02 14.12 -24.68
N PRO A 128 36.42 15.16 -25.27
CA PRO A 128 37.04 15.91 -26.36
C PRO A 128 37.06 17.43 -26.13
N ALA A 129 37.72 17.92 -25.07
CA ALA A 129 37.96 19.34 -24.91
C ALA A 129 39.35 19.69 -24.31
N GLU A 130 40.33 18.85 -24.53
CA GLU A 130 41.72 19.17 -24.12
C GLU A 130 42.70 18.93 -25.24
N GLU A 131 42.48 19.56 -26.39
CA GLU A 131 43.55 19.82 -27.36
C GLU A 131 43.08 20.98 -28.27
N VAL A 132 43.41 22.17 -27.93
CA VAL A 132 43.79 23.33 -28.73
C VAL A 132 43.61 24.58 -27.86
N VAL A 133 44.64 25.11 -27.31
CA VAL A 133 45.12 26.50 -27.41
C VAL A 133 46.25 26.71 -26.41
N ALA A 134 47.46 26.56 -26.91
CA ALA A 134 48.55 27.41 -26.46
C ALA A 134 48.59 28.56 -27.48
N GLU A 135 48.53 29.75 -26.98
CA GLU A 135 49.22 30.96 -27.44
C GLU A 135 48.37 32.22 -27.43
N GLU A 136 48.90 33.14 -26.73
CA GLU A 136 48.74 34.62 -26.75
C GLU A 136 47.88 35.27 -25.65
N ALA A 137 48.59 35.71 -24.62
CA ALA A 137 48.27 36.94 -23.88
C ALA A 137 48.96 38.12 -24.61
N PRO A 138 48.75 39.43 -24.33
CA PRO A 138 48.24 40.05 -23.11
C PRO A 138 47.34 41.31 -23.29
N ALA A 139 46.97 41.88 -22.19
CA ALA A 139 46.80 43.32 -21.87
C ALA A 139 45.40 43.92 -21.76
N GLU A 140 45.25 44.42 -20.56
CA GLU A 140 44.67 45.69 -20.12
C GLU A 140 43.12 45.84 -20.21
N GLU A 141 42.51 46.16 -19.18
CA GLU A 141 42.39 47.22 -18.22
C GLU A 141 40.95 47.51 -17.85
N GLU A 142 40.76 47.78 -16.61
CA GLU A 142 39.71 48.57 -15.93
C GLU A 142 38.37 47.90 -15.52
N ALA A 143 38.32 47.72 -14.21
CA ALA A 143 37.15 47.93 -13.40
C ALA A 143 36.81 49.42 -13.38
N PRO A 144 35.69 49.93 -12.83
CA PRO A 144 35.02 49.49 -11.62
C PRO A 144 33.50 49.72 -11.57
N ALA A 145 32.96 49.28 -10.49
CA ALA A 145 31.97 49.93 -9.61
C ALA A 145 30.49 49.86 -9.90
N GLU A 146 29.86 49.40 -8.88
CA GLU A 146 28.77 49.96 -8.04
C GLU A 146 27.38 49.85 -8.62
N GLU A 147 26.39 49.61 -7.93
CA GLU A 147 25.90 49.80 -6.57
C GLU A 147 24.49 49.19 -6.50
N VAL A 148 24.19 48.40 -5.52
CA VAL A 148 23.41 48.69 -4.30
C VAL A 148 21.88 48.60 -4.45
N VAL A 149 21.35 48.01 -3.41
CA VAL A 149 20.12 48.27 -2.65
C VAL A 149 18.91 47.43 -3.07
N ALA A 150 18.66 46.46 -2.27
CA ALA A 150 17.87 46.47 -1.03
C ALA A 150 16.35 46.44 -1.27
N GLU A 151 15.81 45.56 -0.50
CA GLU A 151 14.69 45.74 0.43
C GLU A 151 13.31 45.65 -0.24
N GLU A 152 12.40 44.86 0.18
CA GLU A 152 11.73 44.79 1.47
C GLU A 152 10.72 43.62 1.43
N ALA A 153 10.71 42.80 2.45
CA ALA A 153 9.49 42.23 2.97
C ALA A 153 8.83 43.30 3.85
N PRO A 154 7.57 43.28 4.17
CA PRO A 154 6.97 42.32 5.09
C PRO A 154 5.44 42.07 4.96
N ALA A 155 5.03 41.03 5.63
CA ALA A 155 4.02 40.92 6.68
C ALA A 155 2.53 41.12 6.38
N GLU A 156 1.84 40.11 6.93
CA GLU A 156 0.67 40.18 7.85
C GLU A 156 -0.66 40.61 7.24
N GLU A 157 -1.65 39.89 7.51
CA GLU A 157 -2.61 39.81 8.62
C GLU A 157 -3.94 39.35 8.00
N GLU A 158 -4.72 38.55 8.46
CA GLU A 158 -5.48 38.19 9.62
C GLU A 158 -6.68 37.36 9.19
N ALA A 159 -7.00 36.35 9.95
CA ALA A 159 -8.34 35.81 10.06
C ALA A 159 -9.24 36.86 10.78
N PRO A 160 -10.58 36.83 10.75
CA PRO A 160 -11.32 35.84 11.50
C PRO A 160 -12.72 35.44 10.96
N ALA A 161 -13.19 34.37 11.50
CA ALA A 161 -14.50 34.00 12.07
C ALA A 161 -15.82 34.53 11.43
N GLU A 162 -16.66 33.63 11.05
CA GLU A 162 -17.97 33.29 11.61
C GLU A 162 -18.43 31.91 11.13
#